data_8f6326a8d56c0037230abc28c15cd688
#
_entry.id   8f6326a8d56c0037230abc28c15cd688
#
_cell.length_a   1.000
_cell.length_b   1.000
_cell.length_c   1.000
_cell.angle_alpha   90.00
_cell.angle_beta   90.00
_cell.angle_gamma   90.00
#
_symmetry.space_group_name_H-M   'P 1'
#
loop_
_entity.id
_entity.type
_entity.pdbx_description
1 polymer ?
#
loop_
_entity_poly.entity_id
_entity_poly.type
_entity_poly.pdbx_seq_one_letter_code
_entity_poly.pdbx_strand_id
1 'polypeptide(L)'
;MRLSDLSVLVVEDHGFQRRVALRLLEELGLQRVAAAADGRAALAALELAPADVVLVDLDLPEMDGIEFIGHVASHRRAGAIALTSALDPALLNTVQGMARAYGLRVLGVVEKPLTTFKLAEVLGRFHDEEVTPEAEPHVEIGPDVLRRALDAGEFEAWFQPKVAISTGNVIGVEALARWPHEGRMIGPARFIPLLERSGMIGELTERMLEQSCRWRRRWADDGLELGLSVNVSMLNLADVATADRYQQIVADHGVRPRDLVIEVTESSVMSEAAHVLNVLARLRLKGFGLAIDDFGTGYSSLAQLSQIPFTELKIDRGFVSGAPTQPRKRAVVEASLDLARKLHLTVVAEGVETLEEWQMLAELGCQQVQGFLVSAAVPGRALPGAIRDWHQPEAVPPR
;
A
#
# COMPACT_ATOMS: atom_id res chain seq x y z
N MET A 1 -26.37 6.92 5.29
CA MET A 1 -27.31 6.69 4.16
C MET A 1 -27.72 5.22 4.19
N ARG A 2 -28.97 4.86 3.92
CA ARG A 2 -29.40 3.44 3.92
C ARG A 2 -29.14 2.85 2.53
N LEU A 3 -29.00 1.53 2.42
CA LEU A 3 -28.82 0.86 1.12
C LEU A 3 -29.93 1.25 0.12
N SER A 4 -31.15 1.46 0.66
CA SER A 4 -32.33 1.92 -0.10
C SER A 4 -32.18 3.30 -0.76
N ASP A 5 -31.24 4.10 -0.32
CA ASP A 5 -31.08 5.49 -0.79
C ASP A 5 -30.07 5.59 -1.95
N LEU A 6 -29.35 4.49 -2.26
CA LEU A 6 -28.39 4.45 -3.35
C LEU A 6 -29.06 4.51 -4.72
N SER A 7 -28.42 5.24 -5.64
CA SER A 7 -28.74 5.18 -7.07
C SER A 7 -27.77 4.22 -7.76
N VAL A 8 -28.32 3.19 -8.43
CA VAL A 8 -27.53 2.16 -9.10
C VAL A 8 -27.86 2.12 -10.58
N LEU A 9 -26.80 2.18 -11.42
CA LEU A 9 -26.91 1.93 -12.85
C LEU A 9 -26.39 0.52 -13.15
N VAL A 10 -27.22 -0.34 -13.72
CA VAL A 10 -26.85 -1.68 -14.19
C VAL A 10 -26.48 -1.61 -15.66
N VAL A 11 -25.29 -2.07 -16.02
CA VAL A 11 -24.81 -2.16 -17.41
C VAL A 11 -24.59 -3.64 -17.74
N GLU A 12 -25.50 -4.21 -18.53
CA GLU A 12 -25.56 -5.64 -18.85
C GLU A 12 -26.26 -5.81 -20.20
N ASP A 13 -25.63 -6.43 -21.20
CA ASP A 13 -26.15 -6.58 -22.54
C ASP A 13 -27.24 -7.65 -22.62
N HIS A 14 -27.07 -8.73 -21.86
CA HIS A 14 -28.00 -9.86 -21.88
C HIS A 14 -29.32 -9.51 -21.18
N GLY A 15 -30.39 -9.32 -21.94
CA GLY A 15 -31.70 -8.85 -21.45
C GLY A 15 -32.31 -9.66 -20.31
N PHE A 16 -32.03 -10.97 -20.19
CA PHE A 16 -32.49 -11.78 -19.08
C PHE A 16 -31.68 -11.46 -17.81
N GLN A 17 -30.35 -11.42 -17.88
CA GLN A 17 -29.48 -11.13 -16.74
C GLN A 17 -29.72 -9.71 -16.22
N ARG A 18 -29.91 -8.74 -17.13
CA ARG A 18 -30.27 -7.37 -16.77
C ARG A 18 -31.56 -7.31 -15.96
N ARG A 19 -32.62 -8.03 -16.37
CA ARG A 19 -33.87 -8.11 -15.61
C ARG A 19 -33.71 -8.79 -14.24
N VAL A 20 -32.87 -9.83 -14.19
CA VAL A 20 -32.54 -10.48 -12.91
C VAL A 20 -31.84 -9.51 -11.97
N ALA A 21 -30.83 -8.79 -12.45
CA ALA A 21 -30.12 -7.79 -11.63
C ALA A 21 -31.07 -6.72 -11.09
N LEU A 22 -31.92 -6.16 -11.95
CA LEU A 22 -32.92 -5.15 -11.53
C LEU A 22 -33.85 -5.69 -10.44
N ARG A 23 -34.40 -6.89 -10.63
CA ARG A 23 -35.28 -7.52 -9.64
C ARG A 23 -34.59 -7.75 -8.30
N LEU A 24 -33.35 -8.24 -8.31
CA LEU A 24 -32.58 -8.47 -7.08
C LEU A 24 -32.28 -7.17 -6.35
N LEU A 25 -32.00 -6.08 -7.05
CA LEU A 25 -31.81 -4.76 -6.47
C LEU A 25 -33.10 -4.20 -5.87
N GLU A 26 -34.25 -4.41 -6.54
CA GLU A 26 -35.58 -4.04 -6.00
C GLU A 26 -35.92 -4.86 -4.74
N GLU A 27 -35.62 -6.17 -4.73
CA GLU A 27 -35.77 -7.03 -3.54
C GLU A 27 -34.90 -6.55 -2.34
N LEU A 28 -33.76 -5.92 -2.61
CA LEU A 28 -32.91 -5.26 -1.59
C LEU A 28 -33.44 -3.89 -1.14
N GLY A 29 -34.55 -3.43 -1.74
CA GLY A 29 -35.22 -2.19 -1.36
C GLY A 29 -34.66 -0.92 -2.04
N LEU A 30 -33.81 -1.06 -3.08
CA LEU A 30 -33.31 0.08 -3.82
C LEU A 30 -34.41 0.67 -4.70
N GLN A 31 -34.65 1.97 -4.60
CA GLN A 31 -35.71 2.68 -5.31
C GLN A 31 -35.22 3.42 -6.57
N ARG A 32 -33.91 3.70 -6.63
CA ARG A 32 -33.31 4.46 -7.74
C ARG A 32 -32.35 3.54 -8.53
N VAL A 33 -32.98 2.69 -9.38
CA VAL A 33 -32.22 1.75 -10.22
C VAL A 33 -32.52 2.05 -11.68
N ALA A 34 -31.45 2.26 -12.45
CA ALA A 34 -31.50 2.42 -13.90
C ALA A 34 -30.74 1.27 -14.58
N ALA A 35 -30.99 1.04 -15.86
CA ALA A 35 -30.29 0.00 -16.61
C ALA A 35 -29.97 0.45 -18.03
N ALA A 36 -28.82 0.01 -18.55
CA ALA A 36 -28.36 0.18 -19.91
C ALA A 36 -27.99 -1.17 -20.52
N ALA A 37 -28.16 -1.29 -21.83
CA ALA A 37 -27.89 -2.52 -22.59
C ALA A 37 -26.47 -2.58 -23.14
N ASP A 38 -25.76 -1.46 -23.14
CA ASP A 38 -24.39 -1.33 -23.65
C ASP A 38 -23.69 -0.13 -23.01
N GLY A 39 -22.38 -0.01 -23.23
CA GLY A 39 -21.55 1.03 -22.65
C GLY A 39 -21.95 2.45 -23.10
N ARG A 40 -22.38 2.64 -24.34
CA ARG A 40 -22.79 3.96 -24.86
C ARG A 40 -24.08 4.44 -24.22
N ALA A 41 -25.07 3.55 -24.13
CA ALA A 41 -26.32 3.85 -23.43
C ALA A 41 -26.08 4.16 -21.94
N ALA A 42 -25.14 3.45 -21.32
CA ALA A 42 -24.74 3.70 -19.94
C ALA A 42 -24.08 5.08 -19.75
N LEU A 43 -23.15 5.47 -20.63
CA LEU A 43 -22.53 6.80 -20.60
C LEU A 43 -23.56 7.91 -20.78
N ALA A 44 -24.49 7.74 -21.76
CA ALA A 44 -25.58 8.71 -21.95
C ALA A 44 -26.50 8.82 -20.72
N ALA A 45 -26.78 7.68 -20.05
CA ALA A 45 -27.56 7.70 -18.81
C ALA A 45 -26.82 8.44 -17.67
N LEU A 46 -25.50 8.23 -17.52
CA LEU A 46 -24.68 8.93 -16.54
C LEU A 46 -24.53 10.43 -16.84
N GLU A 47 -24.63 10.84 -18.10
CA GLU A 47 -24.69 12.26 -18.48
C GLU A 47 -25.96 12.95 -18.00
N LEU A 48 -27.08 12.23 -18.05
CA LEU A 48 -28.39 12.74 -17.60
C LEU A 48 -28.50 12.76 -16.06
N ALA A 49 -28.06 11.70 -15.43
CA ALA A 49 -28.09 11.55 -13.97
C ALA A 49 -26.87 10.75 -13.47
N PRO A 50 -26.04 11.35 -12.60
CA PRO A 50 -24.96 10.62 -11.94
C PRO A 50 -25.52 9.46 -11.10
N ALA A 51 -24.75 8.36 -10.99
CA ALA A 51 -25.08 7.20 -10.17
C ALA A 51 -24.10 7.08 -8.99
N ASP A 52 -24.61 6.65 -7.82
CA ASP A 52 -23.76 6.34 -6.68
C ASP A 52 -22.92 5.10 -6.97
N VAL A 53 -23.51 4.08 -7.60
CA VAL A 53 -22.82 2.85 -7.98
C VAL A 53 -23.16 2.47 -9.43
N VAL A 54 -22.16 2.11 -10.20
CA VAL A 54 -22.33 1.45 -11.51
C VAL A 54 -22.00 -0.01 -11.37
N LEU A 55 -22.99 -0.87 -11.58
CA LEU A 55 -22.83 -2.32 -11.65
C LEU A 55 -22.63 -2.72 -13.12
N VAL A 56 -21.41 -3.08 -13.51
CA VAL A 56 -21.02 -3.26 -14.90
C VAL A 56 -20.56 -4.67 -15.21
N ASP A 57 -21.13 -5.26 -16.27
CA ASP A 57 -20.55 -6.46 -16.90
C ASP A 57 -19.31 -6.07 -17.73
N LEU A 58 -18.30 -6.93 -17.67
CA LEU A 58 -17.09 -6.76 -18.48
C LEU A 58 -17.27 -7.23 -19.93
N ASP A 59 -18.17 -8.18 -20.17
CA ASP A 59 -18.44 -8.75 -21.50
C ASP A 59 -19.59 -7.99 -22.19
N LEU A 60 -19.31 -6.76 -22.61
CA LEU A 60 -20.26 -5.91 -23.32
C LEU A 60 -19.93 -5.84 -24.81
N PRO A 61 -20.94 -5.76 -25.68
CA PRO A 61 -20.75 -5.58 -27.14
C PRO A 61 -20.31 -4.15 -27.47
N GLU A 62 -19.58 -3.98 -28.57
CA GLU A 62 -19.09 -2.71 -29.15
C GLU A 62 -18.07 -1.96 -28.30
N MET A 63 -18.42 -1.60 -27.07
CA MET A 63 -17.56 -1.00 -26.04
C MET A 63 -17.49 -1.98 -24.88
N ASP A 64 -16.37 -2.66 -24.69
CA ASP A 64 -16.20 -3.58 -23.59
C ASP A 64 -16.23 -2.87 -22.21
N GLY A 65 -16.40 -3.64 -21.14
CA GLY A 65 -16.50 -3.07 -19.79
C GLY A 65 -15.21 -2.35 -19.35
N ILE A 66 -14.07 -2.71 -19.91
CA ILE A 66 -12.77 -2.08 -19.59
C ILE A 66 -12.70 -0.68 -20.21
N GLU A 67 -13.06 -0.54 -21.50
CA GLU A 67 -13.15 0.74 -22.20
C GLU A 67 -14.19 1.64 -21.53
N PHE A 68 -15.36 1.07 -21.19
CA PHE A 68 -16.41 1.79 -20.44
C PHE A 68 -15.91 2.35 -19.11
N ILE A 69 -15.18 1.56 -18.31
CA ILE A 69 -14.61 2.00 -17.04
C ILE A 69 -13.64 3.18 -17.24
N GLY A 70 -12.83 3.18 -18.29
CA GLY A 70 -11.96 4.28 -18.66
C GLY A 70 -12.73 5.58 -18.92
N HIS A 71 -13.85 5.50 -19.62
CA HIS A 71 -14.74 6.65 -19.86
C HIS A 71 -15.40 7.15 -18.57
N VAL A 72 -15.89 6.24 -17.72
CA VAL A 72 -16.49 6.60 -16.41
C VAL A 72 -15.48 7.35 -15.55
N ALA A 73 -14.23 6.91 -15.52
CA ALA A 73 -13.15 7.58 -14.76
C ALA A 73 -12.91 9.01 -15.25
N SER A 74 -12.90 9.20 -16.59
CA SER A 74 -12.64 10.52 -17.19
C SER A 74 -13.74 11.55 -16.88
N HIS A 75 -14.98 11.11 -16.75
CA HIS A 75 -16.15 11.99 -16.57
C HIS A 75 -16.59 12.18 -15.11
N ARG A 76 -16.06 11.38 -14.15
CA ARG A 76 -16.37 11.43 -12.71
C ARG A 76 -17.86 11.49 -12.36
N ARG A 77 -18.70 10.73 -13.07
CA ARG A 77 -20.15 10.71 -12.89
C ARG A 77 -20.68 9.47 -12.17
N ALA A 78 -19.80 8.67 -11.64
CA ALA A 78 -20.11 7.53 -10.76
C ALA A 78 -19.33 7.70 -9.45
N GLY A 79 -20.00 7.43 -8.32
CA GLY A 79 -19.38 7.43 -7.00
C GLY A 79 -18.49 6.20 -6.80
N ALA A 80 -18.93 5.05 -7.28
CA ALA A 80 -18.19 3.80 -7.23
C ALA A 80 -18.59 2.86 -8.38
N ILE A 81 -17.75 1.84 -8.63
CA ILE A 81 -18.10 0.74 -9.56
C ILE A 81 -18.09 -0.60 -8.82
N ALA A 82 -18.95 -1.50 -9.26
CA ALA A 82 -18.93 -2.92 -8.92
C ALA A 82 -18.96 -3.73 -10.21
N LEU A 83 -18.10 -4.74 -10.33
CA LEU A 83 -17.99 -5.57 -11.53
C LEU A 83 -18.91 -6.77 -11.41
N THR A 84 -19.61 -7.14 -12.48
CA THR A 84 -20.28 -8.44 -12.58
C THR A 84 -19.57 -9.27 -13.64
N SER A 85 -19.22 -10.51 -13.34
CA SER A 85 -18.50 -11.32 -14.31
C SER A 85 -18.54 -12.82 -13.98
N ALA A 86 -18.39 -13.63 -15.04
CA ALA A 86 -18.05 -15.04 -14.98
C ALA A 86 -16.59 -15.32 -15.41
N LEU A 87 -15.77 -14.27 -15.56
CA LEU A 87 -14.39 -14.34 -16.06
C LEU A 87 -13.39 -14.82 -15.00
N ASP A 88 -12.19 -15.15 -15.45
CA ASP A 88 -11.08 -15.58 -14.59
C ASP A 88 -10.74 -14.54 -13.52
N PRO A 89 -10.54 -14.95 -12.25
CA PRO A 89 -10.20 -14.05 -11.14
C PRO A 89 -8.97 -13.16 -11.39
N ALA A 90 -7.99 -13.63 -12.18
CA ALA A 90 -6.80 -12.82 -12.49
C ALA A 90 -7.13 -11.63 -13.40
N LEU A 91 -7.99 -11.83 -14.39
CA LEU A 91 -8.46 -10.74 -15.24
C LEU A 91 -9.26 -9.73 -14.43
N LEU A 92 -10.12 -10.22 -13.54
CA LEU A 92 -10.92 -9.37 -12.65
C LEU A 92 -10.06 -8.51 -11.71
N ASN A 93 -8.99 -9.09 -11.16
CA ASN A 93 -8.03 -8.34 -10.33
C ASN A 93 -7.30 -7.26 -11.15
N THR A 94 -6.91 -7.58 -12.38
CA THR A 94 -6.29 -6.60 -13.28
C THR A 94 -7.23 -5.44 -13.57
N VAL A 95 -8.49 -5.71 -13.89
CA VAL A 95 -9.49 -4.67 -14.16
C VAL A 95 -9.77 -3.82 -12.92
N GLN A 96 -9.86 -4.43 -11.72
CA GLN A 96 -10.01 -3.69 -10.48
C GLN A 96 -8.80 -2.79 -10.20
N GLY A 97 -7.58 -3.30 -10.40
CA GLY A 97 -6.33 -2.53 -10.26
C GLY A 97 -6.30 -1.32 -11.20
N MET A 98 -6.65 -1.54 -12.47
CA MET A 98 -6.75 -0.48 -13.49
C MET A 98 -7.80 0.59 -13.10
N ALA A 99 -8.98 0.17 -12.66
CA ALA A 99 -10.04 1.09 -12.29
C ALA A 99 -9.64 1.97 -11.08
N ARG A 100 -8.95 1.38 -10.09
CA ARG A 100 -8.38 2.12 -8.95
C ARG A 100 -7.27 3.09 -9.40
N ALA A 101 -6.40 2.68 -10.32
CA ALA A 101 -5.36 3.54 -10.88
C ALA A 101 -5.95 4.76 -11.63
N TYR A 102 -7.13 4.61 -12.22
CA TYR A 102 -7.89 5.72 -12.81
C TYR A 102 -8.64 6.57 -11.77
N GLY A 103 -8.48 6.29 -10.48
CA GLY A 103 -9.11 7.05 -9.39
C GLY A 103 -10.57 6.70 -9.14
N LEU A 104 -11.06 5.56 -9.66
CA LEU A 104 -12.40 5.06 -9.37
C LEU A 104 -12.42 4.23 -8.09
N ARG A 105 -13.46 4.42 -7.30
CA ARG A 105 -13.76 3.56 -6.16
C ARG A 105 -14.36 2.24 -6.65
N VAL A 106 -13.69 1.10 -6.33
CA VAL A 106 -14.13 -0.24 -6.73
C VAL A 106 -14.64 -0.99 -5.50
N LEU A 107 -15.94 -1.27 -5.46
CA LEU A 107 -16.57 -1.98 -4.35
C LEU A 107 -16.23 -3.48 -4.34
N GLY A 108 -15.96 -4.05 -5.50
CA GLY A 108 -15.61 -5.45 -5.65
C GLY A 108 -16.19 -6.10 -6.89
N VAL A 109 -16.20 -7.43 -6.89
CA VAL A 109 -16.76 -8.26 -7.96
C VAL A 109 -17.94 -9.05 -7.43
N VAL A 110 -19.02 -9.09 -8.20
CA VAL A 110 -20.17 -9.97 -7.98
C VAL A 110 -20.10 -11.10 -9.01
N GLU A 111 -19.66 -12.27 -8.59
CA GLU A 111 -19.61 -13.43 -9.46
C GLU A 111 -21.00 -13.87 -9.89
N LYS A 112 -21.18 -14.15 -11.19
CA LYS A 112 -22.40 -14.74 -11.73
C LYS A 112 -22.51 -16.23 -11.31
N PRO A 113 -23.70 -16.73 -10.95
CA PRO A 113 -24.99 -16.05 -10.97
C PRO A 113 -25.16 -15.02 -9.84
N LEU A 114 -25.82 -13.92 -10.16
CA LEU A 114 -26.13 -12.87 -9.19
C LEU A 114 -27.14 -13.39 -8.16
N THR A 115 -26.97 -13.00 -6.90
CA THR A 115 -27.90 -13.26 -5.81
C THR A 115 -28.06 -12.01 -4.95
N THR A 116 -29.17 -11.88 -4.24
CA THR A 116 -29.43 -10.78 -3.29
C THR A 116 -28.33 -10.69 -2.24
N PHE A 117 -27.82 -11.82 -1.73
CA PHE A 117 -26.73 -11.86 -0.76
C PHE A 117 -25.43 -11.26 -1.30
N LYS A 118 -24.96 -11.71 -2.48
CA LYS A 118 -23.73 -11.19 -3.10
C LYS A 118 -23.83 -9.69 -3.43
N LEU A 119 -24.98 -9.25 -3.95
CA LEU A 119 -25.22 -7.84 -4.25
C LEU A 119 -25.25 -7.00 -2.97
N ALA A 120 -25.93 -7.47 -1.93
CA ALA A 120 -25.97 -6.77 -0.63
C ALA A 120 -24.57 -6.64 -0.01
N GLU A 121 -23.74 -7.69 -0.07
CA GLU A 121 -22.36 -7.68 0.41
C GLU A 121 -21.52 -6.63 -0.31
N VAL A 122 -21.54 -6.62 -1.66
CA VAL A 122 -20.72 -5.70 -2.43
C VAL A 122 -21.22 -4.26 -2.34
N LEU A 123 -22.55 -4.05 -2.40
CA LEU A 123 -23.13 -2.71 -2.27
C LEU A 123 -23.01 -2.18 -0.81
N GLY A 124 -23.04 -3.05 0.19
CA GLY A 124 -22.80 -2.69 1.59
C GLY A 124 -21.44 -2.00 1.78
N ARG A 125 -20.42 -2.42 1.05
CA ARG A 125 -19.09 -1.79 1.06
C ARG A 125 -19.09 -0.32 0.60
N PHE A 126 -20.16 0.12 -0.07
CA PHE A 126 -20.31 1.55 -0.36
C PHE A 126 -20.47 2.37 0.93
N HIS A 127 -21.02 1.77 1.98
CA HIS A 127 -21.18 2.41 3.30
C HIS A 127 -20.03 2.10 4.25
N ASP A 128 -19.44 0.90 4.17
CA ASP A 128 -18.33 0.50 5.05
C ASP A 128 -17.07 1.34 4.85
N GLU A 129 -16.89 1.87 3.65
CA GLU A 129 -15.82 2.83 3.35
C GLU A 129 -16.27 4.30 3.49
N GLU A 130 -17.55 4.59 3.84
CA GLU A 130 -17.95 5.88 4.43
C GLU A 130 -17.55 6.00 5.91
N VAL A 131 -16.89 5.01 6.49
CA VAL A 131 -15.90 5.21 7.55
C VAL A 131 -14.52 5.50 6.91
N THR A 132 -14.47 6.29 5.86
CA THR A 132 -13.57 7.42 5.83
C THR A 132 -13.92 8.22 7.08
N PRO A 133 -12.99 8.49 7.99
CA PRO A 133 -13.29 9.39 9.11
C PRO A 133 -14.00 10.58 8.50
N GLU A 134 -15.15 10.95 9.05
CA GLU A 134 -16.06 12.06 8.72
C GLU A 134 -15.41 12.97 7.70
N ALA A 135 -16.10 13.30 6.58
CA ALA A 135 -15.54 14.23 5.60
C ALA A 135 -14.86 15.33 6.39
N GLU A 136 -13.58 15.08 6.69
CA GLU A 136 -12.79 16.02 7.47
C GLU A 136 -12.89 17.29 6.68
N PRO A 137 -13.28 18.42 7.27
CA PRO A 137 -13.22 19.68 6.57
C PRO A 137 -11.87 19.66 5.86
N HIS A 138 -11.91 19.67 4.52
CA HIS A 138 -10.70 19.56 3.69
C HIS A 138 -9.77 20.68 4.17
N VAL A 139 -8.87 20.37 5.07
CA VAL A 139 -7.70 21.21 5.26
C VAL A 139 -7.01 21.13 3.91
N GLU A 140 -7.19 22.16 3.10
CA GLU A 140 -6.41 22.29 1.86
C GLU A 140 -4.95 22.38 2.30
N ILE A 141 -4.25 21.24 2.23
CA ILE A 141 -2.83 21.17 2.55
C ILE A 141 -2.09 21.84 1.39
N GLY A 142 -1.98 23.14 1.46
CA GLY A 142 -1.17 23.92 0.53
C GLY A 142 0.32 23.86 0.90
N PRO A 143 1.22 24.25 -0.03
CA PRO A 143 2.66 24.30 0.23
C PRO A 143 3.05 25.12 1.46
N ASP A 144 2.33 26.21 1.73
CA ASP A 144 2.59 27.08 2.90
C ASP A 144 2.27 26.40 4.22
N VAL A 145 1.25 25.52 4.25
CA VAL A 145 0.91 24.73 5.45
C VAL A 145 2.01 23.72 5.70
N LEU A 146 2.47 23.04 4.65
CA LEU A 146 3.58 22.06 4.74
C LEU A 146 4.87 22.75 5.19
N ARG A 147 5.19 23.93 4.67
CA ARG A 147 6.39 24.69 5.08
C ARG A 147 6.33 25.02 6.56
N ARG A 148 5.21 25.58 7.03
CA ARG A 148 5.02 25.88 8.47
C ARG A 148 5.13 24.64 9.35
N ALA A 149 4.52 23.52 8.91
CA ALA A 149 4.60 22.26 9.65
C ALA A 149 6.03 21.70 9.75
N LEU A 150 6.80 21.79 8.64
CA LEU A 150 8.23 21.48 8.66
C LEU A 150 8.96 22.40 9.63
N ASP A 151 8.84 23.71 9.51
CA ASP A 151 9.54 24.68 10.34
C ASP A 151 9.19 24.53 11.84
N ALA A 152 7.94 24.19 12.15
CA ALA A 152 7.46 23.91 13.51
C ALA A 152 7.86 22.52 14.02
N GLY A 153 8.38 21.63 13.18
CA GLY A 153 8.75 20.26 13.56
C GLY A 153 7.57 19.37 13.88
N GLU A 154 6.42 19.57 13.22
CA GLU A 154 5.21 18.78 13.45
C GLU A 154 5.31 17.33 12.98
N PHE A 155 6.21 17.02 12.04
CA PHE A 155 6.38 15.65 11.55
C PHE A 155 7.15 14.80 12.55
N GLU A 156 6.56 13.67 12.92
CA GLU A 156 7.09 12.72 13.90
C GLU A 156 7.49 11.39 13.24
N ALA A 157 8.61 10.81 13.72
CA ALA A 157 8.97 9.44 13.40
C ALA A 157 8.25 8.47 14.36
N TRP A 158 7.41 7.59 13.79
CA TRP A 158 6.85 6.43 14.46
C TRP A 158 7.58 5.18 13.99
N PHE A 159 7.60 4.13 14.80
CA PHE A 159 8.45 2.99 14.56
C PHE A 159 7.66 1.70 14.57
N GLN A 160 7.80 0.91 13.49
CA GLN A 160 7.19 -0.40 13.39
C GLN A 160 8.25 -1.49 13.52
N PRO A 161 8.08 -2.45 14.46
CA PRO A 161 9.06 -3.50 14.69
C PRO A 161 9.20 -4.46 13.49
N LYS A 162 10.46 -4.82 13.19
CA LYS A 162 10.86 -5.93 12.32
C LYS A 162 11.35 -7.10 13.19
N VAL A 163 10.84 -8.30 12.94
CA VAL A 163 11.10 -9.49 13.74
C VAL A 163 11.80 -10.56 12.90
N ALA A 164 12.84 -11.17 13.46
CA ALA A 164 13.43 -12.37 12.88
C ALA A 164 12.54 -13.59 13.14
N ILE A 165 12.03 -14.23 12.10
CA ILE A 165 11.11 -15.37 12.21
C ILE A 165 11.73 -16.52 13.01
N SER A 166 13.01 -16.80 12.81
CA SER A 166 13.71 -17.94 13.42
C SER A 166 13.84 -17.86 14.95
N THR A 167 13.84 -16.63 15.50
CA THR A 167 14.08 -16.41 16.94
C THR A 167 12.93 -15.67 17.62
N GLY A 168 12.01 -15.06 16.88
CA GLY A 168 10.98 -14.19 17.40
C GLY A 168 11.51 -12.84 17.95
N ASN A 169 12.80 -12.59 17.85
CA ASN A 169 13.37 -11.36 18.39
C ASN A 169 13.09 -10.17 17.47
N VAL A 170 12.78 -9.03 18.07
CA VAL A 170 12.77 -7.75 17.34
C VAL A 170 14.22 -7.37 17.05
N ILE A 171 14.56 -7.22 15.78
CA ILE A 171 15.93 -6.98 15.30
C ILE A 171 16.12 -5.57 14.74
N GLY A 172 15.02 -4.90 14.44
CA GLY A 172 15.05 -3.56 13.88
C GLY A 172 13.66 -2.94 13.84
N VAL A 173 13.61 -1.74 13.33
CA VAL A 173 12.37 -0.96 13.17
C VAL A 173 12.38 -0.18 11.88
N GLU A 174 11.23 -0.02 11.27
CA GLU A 174 11.02 0.93 10.19
C GLU A 174 10.48 2.25 10.74
N ALA A 175 11.08 3.36 10.32
CA ALA A 175 10.65 4.70 10.67
C ALA A 175 9.62 5.20 9.66
N LEU A 176 8.42 5.42 10.15
CA LEU A 176 7.26 5.84 9.38
C LEU A 176 6.85 7.26 9.76
N ALA A 177 6.83 8.17 8.80
CA ALA A 177 6.41 9.55 9.03
C ALA A 177 4.95 9.62 9.46
N ARG A 178 4.67 10.45 10.47
CA ARG A 178 3.33 10.81 10.93
C ARG A 178 3.25 12.32 11.10
N TRP A 179 2.10 12.86 10.79
CA TRP A 179 1.88 14.29 10.94
C TRP A 179 0.67 14.56 11.84
N PRO A 180 0.89 14.75 13.15
CA PRO A 180 -0.14 15.26 14.05
C PRO A 180 -0.36 16.75 13.74
N HIS A 181 -1.50 17.08 13.17
CA HIS A 181 -1.87 18.44 12.78
C HIS A 181 -3.28 18.77 13.26
N GLU A 182 -3.45 19.88 13.97
CA GLU A 182 -4.74 20.34 14.52
C GLU A 182 -5.54 19.26 15.27
N GLY A 183 -4.83 18.46 16.09
CA GLY A 183 -5.44 17.40 16.90
C GLY A 183 -5.79 16.11 16.13
N ARG A 184 -5.38 16.00 14.87
CA ARG A 184 -5.58 14.84 14.00
C ARG A 184 -4.27 14.24 13.54
N MET A 185 -4.30 12.94 13.21
CA MET A 185 -3.15 12.27 12.62
C MET A 185 -3.31 12.18 11.10
N ILE A 186 -2.50 12.94 10.35
CA ILE A 186 -2.49 12.90 8.88
C ILE A 186 -1.52 11.79 8.43
N GLY A 187 -2.02 10.88 7.61
CA GLY A 187 -1.25 9.77 7.07
C GLY A 187 -0.32 10.17 5.91
N PRO A 188 0.80 9.42 5.71
CA PRO A 188 1.82 9.74 4.69
C PRO A 188 1.26 9.81 3.27
N ALA A 189 0.29 8.99 2.90
CA ALA A 189 -0.35 9.01 1.59
C ALA A 189 -0.96 10.39 1.22
N ARG A 190 -1.28 11.23 2.22
CA ARG A 190 -1.83 12.59 1.97
C ARG A 190 -0.75 13.65 1.81
N PHE A 191 0.33 13.60 2.58
CA PHE A 191 1.31 14.69 2.59
C PHE A 191 2.61 14.37 1.79
N ILE A 192 3.03 13.12 1.66
CA ILE A 192 4.24 12.76 0.90
C ILE A 192 4.17 13.26 -0.56
N PRO A 193 3.09 12.98 -1.34
CA PRO A 193 3.01 13.47 -2.71
C PRO A 193 2.99 15.00 -2.81
N LEU A 194 2.49 15.68 -1.77
CA LEU A 194 2.49 17.14 -1.71
C LEU A 194 3.90 17.70 -1.46
N LEU A 195 4.65 17.09 -0.54
CA LEU A 195 6.03 17.45 -0.25
C LEU A 195 6.95 17.19 -1.46
N GLU A 196 6.73 16.10 -2.19
CA GLU A 196 7.45 15.80 -3.43
C GLU A 196 7.21 16.87 -4.50
N ARG A 197 5.93 17.19 -4.77
CA ARG A 197 5.58 18.25 -5.74
C ARG A 197 6.10 19.63 -5.34
N SER A 198 6.23 19.90 -4.05
CA SER A 198 6.72 21.17 -3.52
C SER A 198 8.23 21.22 -3.35
N GLY A 199 8.96 20.14 -3.67
CA GLY A 199 10.42 20.04 -3.50
C GLY A 199 10.88 20.02 -2.04
N MET A 200 9.98 19.74 -1.09
CA MET A 200 10.26 19.74 0.36
C MET A 200 10.53 18.35 0.94
N ILE A 201 10.41 17.30 0.14
CA ILE A 201 10.55 15.91 0.61
C ILE A 201 11.94 15.61 1.19
N GLY A 202 12.99 16.27 0.67
CA GLY A 202 14.35 16.11 1.17
C GLY A 202 14.48 16.53 2.63
N GLU A 203 13.89 17.66 2.99
CA GLU A 203 13.92 18.15 4.37
C GLU A 203 13.14 17.22 5.33
N LEU A 204 11.99 16.70 4.90
CA LEU A 204 11.27 15.69 5.69
C LEU A 204 12.16 14.46 5.92
N THR A 205 12.80 13.93 4.86
CA THR A 205 13.62 12.72 4.97
C THR A 205 14.80 12.93 5.93
N GLU A 206 15.49 14.07 5.86
CA GLU A 206 16.59 14.40 6.77
C GLU A 206 16.10 14.48 8.24
N ARG A 207 14.95 15.10 8.48
CA ARG A 207 14.31 15.14 9.82
C ARG A 207 13.92 13.76 10.34
N MET A 208 13.36 12.91 9.47
CA MET A 208 13.04 11.54 9.82
C MET A 208 14.28 10.76 10.20
N LEU A 209 15.36 10.93 9.45
CA LEU A 209 16.65 10.30 9.71
C LEU A 209 17.25 10.76 11.07
N GLU A 210 17.26 12.07 11.35
CA GLU A 210 17.73 12.63 12.62
C GLU A 210 16.91 12.12 13.81
N GLN A 211 15.57 12.12 13.70
CA GLN A 211 14.70 11.62 14.75
C GLN A 211 14.94 10.13 15.02
N SER A 212 15.07 9.34 13.95
CA SER A 212 15.32 7.90 14.03
C SER A 212 16.66 7.60 14.72
N CYS A 213 17.71 8.32 14.34
CA CYS A 213 19.02 8.19 14.98
C CYS A 213 18.98 8.57 16.47
N ARG A 214 18.28 9.65 16.83
CA ARG A 214 18.11 10.06 18.25
C ARG A 214 17.37 9.01 19.07
N TRP A 215 16.30 8.40 18.50
CA TRP A 215 15.57 7.33 19.20
C TRP A 215 16.42 6.07 19.33
N ARG A 216 17.11 5.64 18.26
CA ARG A 216 17.98 4.48 18.30
C ARG A 216 19.03 4.60 19.41
N ARG A 217 19.65 5.77 19.54
CA ARG A 217 20.61 6.01 20.60
C ARG A 217 19.99 5.86 22.00
N ARG A 218 18.81 6.43 22.23
CA ARG A 218 18.11 6.26 23.51
C ARG A 218 17.81 4.80 23.82
N TRP A 219 17.33 4.04 22.82
CA TRP A 219 17.08 2.62 23.00
C TRP A 219 18.37 1.84 23.28
N ALA A 220 19.47 2.17 22.62
CA ALA A 220 20.78 1.55 22.87
C ALA A 220 21.28 1.85 24.29
N ASP A 221 21.09 3.07 24.82
CA ASP A 221 21.37 3.43 26.20
C ASP A 221 20.53 2.59 27.21
N ASP A 222 19.33 2.16 26.80
CA ASP A 222 18.46 1.24 27.55
C ASP A 222 18.72 -0.25 27.24
N GLY A 223 19.76 -0.57 26.48
CA GLY A 223 20.18 -1.95 26.13
C GLY A 223 19.46 -2.56 24.93
N LEU A 224 18.68 -1.79 24.16
CA LEU A 224 18.00 -2.24 22.95
C LEU A 224 18.79 -1.84 21.69
N GLU A 225 19.59 -2.77 21.17
CA GLU A 225 20.37 -2.60 19.93
C GLU A 225 19.51 -2.97 18.70
N LEU A 226 18.87 -1.98 18.07
CA LEU A 226 17.97 -2.17 16.94
C LEU A 226 18.56 -1.59 15.64
N GLY A 227 18.37 -2.30 14.52
CA GLY A 227 18.54 -1.75 13.19
C GLY A 227 17.45 -0.70 12.87
N LEU A 228 17.78 0.25 12.01
CA LEU A 228 16.84 1.25 11.51
C LEU A 228 16.58 1.05 10.03
N SER A 229 15.35 1.31 9.58
CA SER A 229 15.04 1.53 8.17
C SER A 229 14.33 2.87 8.00
N VAL A 230 14.66 3.58 6.95
CA VAL A 230 14.10 4.89 6.61
C VAL A 230 13.74 4.94 5.13
N ASN A 231 12.51 5.32 4.83
CA ASN A 231 12.01 5.52 3.47
C ASN A 231 12.61 6.78 2.84
N VAL A 232 13.07 6.68 1.60
CA VAL A 232 13.70 7.76 0.85
C VAL A 232 13.05 7.90 -0.52
N SER A 233 12.55 9.11 -0.82
CA SER A 233 12.05 9.43 -2.16
C SER A 233 13.20 9.48 -3.17
N MET A 234 12.96 9.04 -4.39
CA MET A 234 13.91 9.13 -5.50
C MET A 234 14.32 10.57 -5.81
N LEU A 235 13.46 11.53 -5.52
CA LEU A 235 13.80 12.95 -5.67
C LEU A 235 14.98 13.37 -4.79
N ASN A 236 15.16 12.72 -3.64
CA ASN A 236 16.30 12.97 -2.76
C ASN A 236 17.59 12.39 -3.33
N LEU A 237 17.50 11.32 -4.12
CA LEU A 237 18.65 10.66 -4.73
C LEU A 237 19.10 11.33 -6.05
N ALA A 238 18.39 12.36 -6.49
CA ALA A 238 18.80 13.19 -7.61
C ALA A 238 20.06 14.04 -7.29
N ASP A 239 20.27 14.38 -6.01
CA ASP A 239 21.42 15.17 -5.56
C ASP A 239 22.57 14.27 -5.08
N VAL A 240 23.71 14.35 -5.74
CA VAL A 240 24.92 13.56 -5.44
C VAL A 240 25.43 13.81 -4.01
N ALA A 241 25.17 14.96 -3.42
CA ALA A 241 25.57 15.29 -2.05
C ALA A 241 24.72 14.57 -0.97
N THR A 242 23.58 13.96 -1.34
CA THR A 242 22.68 13.28 -0.40
C THR A 242 23.39 12.19 0.41
N ALA A 243 24.26 11.40 -0.23
CA ALA A 243 25.00 10.35 0.48
C ALA A 243 25.94 10.91 1.56
N ASP A 244 26.55 12.08 1.33
CA ASP A 244 27.42 12.73 2.30
C ASP A 244 26.60 13.36 3.44
N ARG A 245 25.46 13.99 3.13
CA ARG A 245 24.55 14.54 4.14
C ARG A 245 24.02 13.44 5.07
N TYR A 246 23.56 12.32 4.54
CA TYR A 246 23.05 11.21 5.36
C TYR A 246 24.16 10.60 6.24
N GLN A 247 25.38 10.47 5.69
CA GLN A 247 26.53 10.03 6.49
C GLN A 247 26.80 10.98 7.64
N GLN A 248 26.75 12.29 7.40
CA GLN A 248 26.96 13.29 8.45
C GLN A 248 25.91 13.20 9.54
N ILE A 249 24.61 13.12 9.14
CA ILE A 249 23.50 12.99 10.12
C ILE A 249 23.70 11.78 11.03
N VAL A 250 24.00 10.61 10.47
CA VAL A 250 24.16 9.40 11.31
C VAL A 250 25.42 9.50 12.20
N ALA A 251 26.50 10.12 11.70
CA ALA A 251 27.72 10.33 12.48
C ALA A 251 27.50 11.28 13.65
N ASP A 252 26.80 12.40 13.44
CA ASP A 252 26.49 13.38 14.48
C ASP A 252 25.66 12.79 15.63
N HIS A 253 24.89 11.71 15.35
CA HIS A 253 24.11 11.00 16.35
C HIS A 253 24.79 9.73 16.88
N GLY A 254 26.03 9.44 16.46
CA GLY A 254 26.79 8.26 16.89
C GLY A 254 26.21 6.92 16.38
N VAL A 255 25.43 6.94 15.30
CA VAL A 255 24.89 5.75 14.66
C VAL A 255 25.85 5.32 13.54
N ARG A 256 26.06 4.01 13.40
CA ARG A 256 26.91 3.50 12.33
C ARG A 256 26.06 3.33 11.05
N PRO A 257 26.54 3.72 9.87
CA PRO A 257 25.81 3.55 8.61
C PRO A 257 25.30 2.11 8.41
N ARG A 258 26.04 1.09 8.81
CA ARG A 258 25.64 -0.33 8.70
C ARG A 258 24.41 -0.73 9.52
N ASP A 259 24.03 0.09 10.49
CA ASP A 259 22.86 -0.13 11.33
C ASP A 259 21.61 0.56 10.76
N LEU A 260 21.73 1.17 9.57
CA LEU A 260 20.66 1.87 8.89
C LEU A 260 20.48 1.37 7.45
N VAL A 261 19.25 1.04 7.11
CA VAL A 261 18.79 0.64 5.78
C VAL A 261 18.01 1.80 5.16
N ILE A 262 18.39 2.17 3.95
CA ILE A 262 17.67 3.13 3.11
C ILE A 262 16.70 2.35 2.24
N GLU A 263 15.41 2.62 2.36
CA GLU A 263 14.34 1.96 1.62
C GLU A 263 13.90 2.81 0.44
N VAL A 264 13.81 2.22 -0.75
CA VAL A 264 13.35 2.87 -1.98
C VAL A 264 12.33 1.98 -2.67
N THR A 265 11.26 2.55 -3.20
CA THR A 265 10.22 1.76 -3.84
C THR A 265 10.65 1.20 -5.19
N GLU A 266 10.16 0.01 -5.53
CA GLU A 266 10.44 -0.67 -6.80
C GLU A 266 10.18 0.23 -8.01
N SER A 267 8.98 0.80 -8.10
CA SER A 267 8.56 1.64 -9.22
C SER A 267 9.44 2.86 -9.43
N SER A 268 9.99 3.40 -8.35
CA SER A 268 10.84 4.57 -8.36
C SER A 268 12.23 4.29 -8.95
N VAL A 269 12.80 3.12 -8.66
CA VAL A 269 14.13 2.71 -9.13
C VAL A 269 14.15 2.42 -10.63
N MET A 270 13.00 2.04 -11.20
CA MET A 270 12.89 1.63 -12.61
C MET A 270 12.94 2.78 -13.61
N SER A 271 12.65 4.01 -13.18
CA SER A 271 12.62 5.20 -14.06
C SER A 271 13.97 5.87 -14.32
N GLU A 272 15.16 5.19 -14.13
CA GLU A 272 16.31 5.85 -13.56
C GLU A 272 17.51 6.29 -14.36
N ALA A 273 17.86 7.52 -14.10
CA ALA A 273 19.06 8.18 -14.59
C ALA A 273 20.33 7.70 -13.84
N ALA A 274 21.47 7.69 -14.53
CA ALA A 274 22.77 7.23 -13.99
C ALA A 274 23.19 7.90 -12.66
N HIS A 275 22.68 9.11 -12.38
CA HIS A 275 22.99 9.83 -11.13
C HIS A 275 22.37 9.18 -9.89
N VAL A 276 21.17 8.59 -9.99
CA VAL A 276 20.54 7.87 -8.86
C VAL A 276 21.34 6.62 -8.53
N LEU A 277 21.73 5.85 -9.54
CA LEU A 277 22.61 4.68 -9.35
C LEU A 277 23.93 5.09 -8.67
N ASN A 278 24.47 6.27 -9.02
CA ASN A 278 25.67 6.82 -8.38
C ASN A 278 25.44 7.05 -6.88
N VAL A 279 24.32 7.69 -6.49
CA VAL A 279 24.02 7.97 -5.08
C VAL A 279 23.78 6.68 -4.30
N LEU A 280 23.04 5.71 -4.85
CA LEU A 280 22.83 4.40 -4.23
C LEU A 280 24.17 3.65 -4.03
N ALA A 281 25.05 3.64 -5.03
CA ALA A 281 26.38 3.06 -4.92
C ALA A 281 27.22 3.76 -3.83
N ARG A 282 27.18 5.09 -3.75
CA ARG A 282 27.88 5.86 -2.70
C ARG A 282 27.33 5.55 -1.30
N LEU A 283 26.02 5.44 -1.13
CA LEU A 283 25.43 5.01 0.15
C LEU A 283 25.95 3.63 0.56
N ARG A 284 26.04 2.68 -0.38
CA ARG A 284 26.63 1.35 -0.09
C ARG A 284 28.12 1.44 0.28
N LEU A 285 28.90 2.25 -0.43
CA LEU A 285 30.32 2.45 -0.11
C LEU A 285 30.52 3.06 1.27
N LYS A 286 29.58 3.89 1.72
CA LYS A 286 29.57 4.47 3.07
C LYS A 286 29.08 3.48 4.15
N GLY A 287 28.60 2.29 3.74
CA GLY A 287 28.20 1.20 4.63
C GLY A 287 26.70 1.13 4.93
N PHE A 288 25.86 1.96 4.34
CA PHE A 288 24.39 1.85 4.50
C PHE A 288 23.85 0.56 3.88
N GLY A 289 22.82 -0.03 4.49
CA GLY A 289 21.96 -1.01 3.84
C GLY A 289 21.09 -0.33 2.79
N LEU A 290 20.69 -1.07 1.75
CA LEU A 290 19.70 -0.64 0.78
C LEU A 290 18.61 -1.70 0.69
N ALA A 291 17.35 -1.29 0.79
CA ALA A 291 16.19 -2.15 0.58
C ALA A 291 15.39 -1.70 -0.63
N ILE A 292 14.92 -2.68 -1.39
CA ILE A 292 13.85 -2.45 -2.37
C ILE A 292 12.52 -2.70 -1.70
N ASP A 293 11.64 -1.72 -1.75
CA ASP A 293 10.33 -1.72 -1.12
C ASP A 293 9.21 -1.97 -2.14
N ASP A 294 8.05 -2.46 -1.67
CA ASP A 294 6.87 -2.82 -2.47
C ASP A 294 7.16 -3.81 -3.60
N PHE A 295 8.12 -4.73 -3.41
CA PHE A 295 8.55 -5.66 -4.46
C PHE A 295 7.41 -6.54 -4.97
N GLY A 296 7.26 -6.53 -6.32
CA GLY A 296 6.23 -7.27 -7.06
C GLY A 296 5.03 -6.42 -7.48
N THR A 297 4.94 -5.16 -7.04
CA THR A 297 3.84 -4.25 -7.45
C THR A 297 4.18 -3.46 -8.72
N GLY A 298 5.47 -3.39 -9.08
CA GLY A 298 6.00 -2.65 -10.22
C GLY A 298 6.35 -3.53 -11.42
N TYR A 299 7.02 -2.93 -12.41
CA TYR A 299 7.50 -3.59 -13.64
C TYR A 299 9.03 -3.76 -13.62
N SER A 300 9.59 -4.23 -12.50
CA SER A 300 11.05 -4.41 -12.39
C SER A 300 11.58 -5.42 -13.40
N SER A 301 12.60 -5.01 -14.16
CA SER A 301 13.41 -5.99 -14.86
C SER A 301 14.40 -6.63 -13.88
N LEU A 302 14.48 -7.96 -13.86
CA LEU A 302 15.48 -8.70 -13.07
C LEU A 302 16.92 -8.19 -13.34
N ALA A 303 17.17 -7.67 -14.56
CA ALA A 303 18.45 -7.11 -14.94
C ALA A 303 18.79 -5.85 -14.11
N GLN A 304 17.82 -4.95 -13.89
CA GLN A 304 18.05 -3.74 -13.09
C GLN A 304 18.22 -4.08 -11.61
N LEU A 305 17.40 -5.00 -11.07
CA LEU A 305 17.56 -5.47 -9.70
C LEU A 305 18.96 -6.03 -9.45
N SER A 306 19.52 -6.76 -10.41
CA SER A 306 20.86 -7.34 -10.29
C SER A 306 22.02 -6.31 -10.36
N GLN A 307 21.78 -5.11 -10.88
CA GLN A 307 22.81 -4.06 -11.03
C GLN A 307 22.91 -3.17 -9.78
N ILE A 308 21.83 -3.06 -9.00
CA ILE A 308 21.82 -2.22 -7.81
C ILE A 308 22.24 -3.07 -6.60
N PRO A 309 23.19 -2.59 -5.79
CA PRO A 309 23.73 -3.37 -4.69
C PRO A 309 22.79 -3.37 -3.46
N PHE A 310 21.56 -3.83 -3.64
CA PHE A 310 20.61 -4.02 -2.55
C PHE A 310 21.13 -5.03 -1.52
N THR A 311 20.67 -4.93 -0.30
CA THR A 311 20.94 -5.85 0.81
C THR A 311 19.67 -6.49 1.34
N GLU A 312 18.53 -5.86 1.07
CA GLU A 312 17.22 -6.29 1.58
C GLU A 312 16.16 -6.19 0.49
N LEU A 313 15.19 -7.11 0.50
CA LEU A 313 14.02 -7.13 -0.36
C LEU A 313 12.79 -7.21 0.53
N LYS A 314 11.85 -6.27 0.38
CA LYS A 314 10.59 -6.23 1.12
C LYS A 314 9.47 -6.73 0.22
N ILE A 315 8.81 -7.82 0.61
CA ILE A 315 7.66 -8.37 -0.14
C ILE A 315 6.40 -7.63 0.31
N ASP A 316 5.74 -6.98 -0.66
CA ASP A 316 4.56 -6.17 -0.40
C ASP A 316 3.41 -6.96 0.26
N ARG A 317 2.69 -6.29 1.18
CA ARG A 317 1.52 -6.80 1.87
C ARG A 317 0.48 -7.42 0.93
N GLY A 318 0.29 -6.86 -0.26
CA GLY A 318 -0.68 -7.35 -1.25
C GLY A 318 -0.45 -8.80 -1.65
N PHE A 319 0.81 -9.28 -1.60
CA PHE A 319 1.15 -10.68 -1.86
C PHE A 319 1.15 -11.53 -0.60
N VAL A 320 1.51 -10.98 0.56
CA VAL A 320 1.55 -11.70 1.83
C VAL A 320 0.14 -11.97 2.36
N SER A 321 -0.71 -10.95 2.36
CA SER A 321 -2.07 -11.04 2.88
C SER A 321 -2.92 -12.03 2.07
N GLY A 322 -3.38 -13.09 2.76
CA GLY A 322 -4.18 -14.18 2.19
C GLY A 322 -3.39 -15.22 1.39
N ALA A 323 -2.06 -15.13 1.30
CA ALA A 323 -1.22 -16.10 0.60
C ALA A 323 -1.40 -17.57 1.10
N PRO A 324 -1.66 -17.85 2.38
CA PRO A 324 -1.89 -19.24 2.84
C PRO A 324 -3.04 -19.93 2.12
N THR A 325 -4.05 -19.22 1.68
CA THR A 325 -5.25 -19.76 1.01
C THR A 325 -5.31 -19.46 -0.49
N GLN A 326 -4.44 -18.59 -1.00
CA GLN A 326 -4.45 -18.15 -2.40
C GLN A 326 -3.17 -18.64 -3.14
N PRO A 327 -3.24 -19.74 -3.92
CA PRO A 327 -2.05 -20.34 -4.54
C PRO A 327 -1.23 -19.39 -5.42
N ARG A 328 -1.88 -18.44 -6.11
CA ARG A 328 -1.19 -17.45 -6.95
C ARG A 328 -0.34 -16.47 -6.12
N LYS A 329 -0.86 -15.97 -5.01
CA LYS A 329 -0.10 -15.09 -4.10
C LYS A 329 1.04 -15.86 -3.45
N ARG A 330 0.80 -17.08 -2.99
CA ARG A 330 1.82 -17.96 -2.44
C ARG A 330 2.98 -18.19 -3.44
N ALA A 331 2.66 -18.45 -4.71
CA ALA A 331 3.67 -18.62 -5.75
C ALA A 331 4.53 -17.35 -5.97
N VAL A 332 3.94 -16.15 -5.85
CA VAL A 332 4.69 -14.88 -5.92
C VAL A 332 5.64 -14.78 -4.72
N VAL A 333 5.16 -15.05 -3.50
CA VAL A 333 6.01 -15.05 -2.28
C VAL A 333 7.17 -16.04 -2.42
N GLU A 334 6.89 -17.27 -2.86
CA GLU A 334 7.92 -18.31 -3.08
C GLU A 334 8.96 -17.86 -4.11
N ALA A 335 8.53 -17.30 -5.24
CA ALA A 335 9.42 -16.79 -6.29
C ALA A 335 10.28 -15.63 -5.78
N SER A 336 9.71 -14.72 -4.99
CA SER A 336 10.42 -13.58 -4.39
C SER A 336 11.50 -14.05 -3.41
N LEU A 337 11.17 -15.02 -2.56
CA LEU A 337 12.13 -15.64 -1.62
C LEU A 337 13.27 -16.38 -2.36
N ASP A 338 12.96 -17.09 -3.43
CA ASP A 338 13.97 -17.76 -4.26
C ASP A 338 14.90 -16.78 -4.96
N LEU A 339 14.34 -15.71 -5.50
CA LEU A 339 15.11 -14.64 -6.14
C LEU A 339 16.05 -13.97 -5.15
N ALA A 340 15.53 -13.56 -3.99
CA ALA A 340 16.32 -12.92 -2.94
C ALA A 340 17.46 -13.82 -2.45
N ARG A 341 17.20 -15.13 -2.27
CA ARG A 341 18.21 -16.11 -1.88
C ARG A 341 19.35 -16.18 -2.92
N LYS A 342 19.01 -16.19 -4.21
CA LYS A 342 20.01 -16.22 -5.31
C LYS A 342 20.80 -14.92 -5.42
N LEU A 343 20.22 -13.81 -5.03
CA LEU A 343 20.87 -12.50 -5.01
C LEU A 343 21.53 -12.18 -3.66
N HIS A 344 21.49 -13.10 -2.69
CA HIS A 344 22.03 -12.94 -1.33
C HIS A 344 21.41 -11.73 -0.58
N LEU A 345 20.12 -11.49 -0.80
CA LEU A 345 19.35 -10.44 -0.12
C LEU A 345 18.66 -11.03 1.11
N THR A 346 18.58 -10.24 2.17
CA THR A 346 17.66 -10.49 3.30
C THR A 346 16.23 -10.17 2.87
N VAL A 347 15.26 -11.02 3.26
CA VAL A 347 13.86 -10.76 2.94
C VAL A 347 13.08 -10.32 4.16
N VAL A 348 12.29 -9.27 3.99
CA VAL A 348 11.24 -8.83 4.94
C VAL A 348 9.88 -9.05 4.29
N ALA A 349 9.01 -9.82 4.89
CA ALA A 349 7.62 -9.92 4.47
C ALA A 349 6.79 -8.88 5.23
N GLU A 350 6.07 -8.05 4.48
CA GLU A 350 5.30 -6.94 5.02
C GLU A 350 3.83 -7.28 5.22
N GLY A 351 3.19 -6.54 6.13
CA GLY A 351 1.75 -6.63 6.38
C GLY A 351 1.31 -7.99 6.90
N VAL A 352 2.15 -8.69 7.66
CA VAL A 352 1.78 -9.95 8.31
C VAL A 352 0.79 -9.65 9.43
N GLU A 353 -0.44 -10.17 9.30
CA GLU A 353 -1.54 -9.90 10.23
C GLU A 353 -2.06 -11.16 10.91
N THR A 354 -1.82 -12.34 10.32
CA THR A 354 -2.36 -13.61 10.83
C THR A 354 -1.27 -14.62 11.16
N LEU A 355 -1.63 -15.57 12.02
CA LEU A 355 -0.74 -16.67 12.38
C LEU A 355 -0.45 -17.59 11.19
N GLU A 356 -1.42 -17.79 10.32
CA GLU A 356 -1.28 -18.61 9.12
C GLU A 356 -0.26 -18.01 8.15
N GLU A 357 -0.24 -16.68 7.99
CA GLU A 357 0.75 -15.98 7.20
C GLU A 357 2.16 -16.14 7.80
N TRP A 358 2.29 -15.95 9.12
CA TRP A 358 3.56 -16.18 9.83
C TRP A 358 4.08 -17.60 9.61
N GLN A 359 3.22 -18.62 9.79
CA GLN A 359 3.59 -20.03 9.63
C GLN A 359 4.05 -20.35 8.21
N MET A 360 3.28 -19.92 7.20
CA MET A 360 3.64 -20.07 5.79
C MET A 360 5.02 -19.44 5.50
N LEU A 361 5.27 -18.22 5.98
CA LEU A 361 6.54 -17.53 5.76
C LEU A 361 7.71 -18.25 6.46
N ALA A 362 7.47 -18.79 7.66
CA ALA A 362 8.46 -19.60 8.38
C ALA A 362 8.80 -20.90 7.62
N GLU A 363 7.79 -21.61 7.10
CA GLU A 363 7.98 -22.81 6.27
C GLU A 363 8.76 -22.51 4.99
N LEU A 364 8.52 -21.37 4.36
CA LEU A 364 9.19 -20.94 3.13
C LEU A 364 10.60 -20.38 3.38
N GLY A 365 11.01 -20.24 4.65
CA GLY A 365 12.34 -19.76 5.03
C GLY A 365 12.53 -18.25 4.87
N CYS A 366 11.46 -17.46 5.02
CA CYS A 366 11.55 -16.01 5.13
C CYS A 366 12.34 -15.63 6.40
N GLN A 367 13.21 -14.63 6.30
CA GLN A 367 14.09 -14.28 7.41
C GLN A 367 13.44 -13.32 8.40
N GLN A 368 12.70 -12.32 7.90
CA GLN A 368 12.14 -11.24 8.70
C GLN A 368 10.69 -10.97 8.33
N VAL A 369 9.94 -10.48 9.29
CA VAL A 369 8.54 -10.06 9.09
C VAL A 369 8.27 -8.74 9.77
N GLN A 370 7.28 -8.03 9.23
CA GLN A 370 6.71 -6.81 9.76
C GLN A 370 5.22 -6.80 9.51
N GLY A 371 4.42 -6.37 10.48
CA GLY A 371 2.97 -6.31 10.33
C GLY A 371 2.22 -6.16 11.64
N PHE A 372 0.89 -6.10 11.55
CA PHE A 372 0.04 -5.88 12.74
C PHE A 372 -0.02 -7.09 13.67
N LEU A 373 0.36 -8.27 13.20
CA LEU A 373 0.57 -9.43 14.08
C LEU A 373 1.62 -9.14 15.14
N VAL A 374 2.68 -8.38 14.79
CA VAL A 374 3.73 -7.98 15.72
C VAL A 374 3.33 -6.71 16.46
N SER A 375 3.15 -5.63 15.74
CA SER A 375 2.71 -4.34 16.26
C SER A 375 2.39 -3.38 15.12
N ALA A 376 1.44 -2.48 15.33
CA ALA A 376 1.35 -1.27 14.54
C ALA A 376 2.56 -0.37 14.79
N ALA A 377 2.79 0.63 13.92
CA ALA A 377 3.78 1.65 14.19
C ALA A 377 3.40 2.43 15.46
N VAL A 378 4.38 2.67 16.32
CA VAL A 378 4.22 3.36 17.61
C VAL A 378 5.21 4.52 17.76
N PRO A 379 4.91 5.56 18.55
CA PRO A 379 5.88 6.59 18.89
C PRO A 379 7.13 5.98 19.56
N GLY A 380 8.31 6.57 19.31
CA GLY A 380 9.57 6.00 19.81
C GLY A 380 9.62 5.73 21.31
N ARG A 381 8.88 6.53 22.12
CA ARG A 381 8.75 6.30 23.57
C ARG A 381 7.96 5.05 23.95
N ALA A 382 7.05 4.61 23.08
CA ALA A 382 6.20 3.44 23.32
C ALA A 382 6.84 2.13 22.80
N LEU A 383 7.86 2.21 21.94
CA LEU A 383 8.49 1.05 21.31
C LEU A 383 9.02 0.00 22.33
N PRO A 384 9.71 0.37 23.43
CA PRO A 384 10.16 -0.64 24.40
C PRO A 384 9.01 -1.42 25.05
N GLY A 385 7.84 -0.79 25.20
CA GLY A 385 6.60 -1.46 25.65
C GLY A 385 6.11 -2.45 24.60
N ALA A 386 5.95 -2.01 23.36
CA ALA A 386 5.50 -2.87 22.27
C ALA A 386 6.42 -4.10 22.05
N ILE A 387 7.74 -3.94 22.24
CA ILE A 387 8.70 -5.05 22.15
C ILE A 387 8.50 -6.03 23.32
N ARG A 388 8.26 -5.55 24.54
CA ARG A 388 8.02 -6.44 25.70
C ARG A 388 6.71 -7.20 25.60
N ASP A 389 5.70 -6.58 25.01
CA ASP A 389 4.36 -7.18 24.84
C ASP A 389 4.31 -8.17 23.67
N TRP A 390 5.30 -8.11 22.79
CA TRP A 390 5.43 -9.05 21.68
C TRP A 390 5.90 -10.43 22.15
N HIS A 391 5.16 -11.47 21.76
CA HIS A 391 5.54 -12.86 21.98
C HIS A 391 5.46 -13.61 20.66
N GLN A 392 6.53 -14.32 20.33
CA GLN A 392 6.54 -15.17 19.13
C GLN A 392 5.40 -16.18 19.20
N PRO A 393 4.60 -16.32 18.13
CA PRO A 393 3.59 -17.35 18.05
C PRO A 393 4.20 -18.76 18.25
N GLU A 394 3.54 -19.59 19.05
CA GLU A 394 3.97 -20.99 19.19
C GLU A 394 3.89 -21.71 17.84
N ALA A 395 4.92 -22.49 17.51
CA ALA A 395 4.90 -23.32 16.32
C ALA A 395 3.78 -24.36 16.46
N VAL A 396 2.79 -24.31 15.57
CA VAL A 396 1.80 -25.38 15.48
C VAL A 396 2.53 -26.62 14.95
N PRO A 397 2.49 -27.76 15.65
CA PRO A 397 3.15 -28.97 15.16
C PRO A 397 2.57 -29.34 13.79
N PRO A 398 3.41 -29.84 12.86
CA PRO A 398 2.94 -30.26 11.55
C PRO A 398 1.87 -31.32 11.70
N ARG A 399 0.76 -31.15 10.96
CA ARG A 399 -0.35 -32.13 10.89
C ARG A 399 0.05 -33.36 10.12
#